data_a5ddb53935d7025dd53b638c713d54b1
#
_entry.id   a5ddb53935d7025dd53b638c713d54b1
#
_cell.length_a   1.000
_cell.length_b   1.000
_cell.length_c   1.000
_cell.angle_alpha   90.00
_cell.angle_beta   90.00
_cell.angle_gamma   90.00
#
_symmetry.space_group_name_H-M   'P 1'
#
loop_
_entity.id
_entity.type
_entity.pdbx_description
1 polymer ?
#
loop_
_entity_poly.entity_id
_entity_poly.type
_entity_poly.pdbx_seq_one_letter_code
_entity_poly.pdbx_strand_id
1 'polypeptide(L)'
;MLPSDVTGVSIFNQETRKFEFRAGPIMGQIILADEVNRATPKTQAALLEAMEERQVTVDGTTYPLPKPFMVLATQNPIEYEGTFPLPEAQLDRFLLRVRLGYPSPTEEMRVLNAQQIQHPIEGLGSVVKVKDLLKAIAQIRQVYVSPAVQRYIIDLVGRTRQSGDVYLGASPRGSLALFRTGQARAALQGRDHVLPDDIKALAVPVLGHRIIVSPAARLRELSADRIVQEIVYAAPVPGGDYQASTQKEKVTVQ
;
A
#
# COMPACT_ATOMS: atom_id res chain seq x y z
N MET A 1 12.95 -2.84 -20.84
CA MET A 1 12.69 -1.54 -20.23
C MET A 1 13.86 -1.16 -19.35
N LEU A 2 14.47 -0.01 -19.59
CA LEU A 2 15.60 0.52 -18.82
C LEU A 2 15.09 1.43 -17.69
N PRO A 3 15.88 1.69 -16.63
CA PRO A 3 15.53 2.67 -15.60
C PRO A 3 15.19 4.06 -16.17
N SER A 4 15.95 4.52 -17.17
CA SER A 4 15.71 5.79 -17.87
C SER A 4 14.36 5.86 -18.59
N ASP A 5 13.80 4.72 -19.00
CA ASP A 5 12.46 4.67 -19.61
C ASP A 5 11.37 5.00 -18.58
N VAL A 6 11.66 4.81 -17.30
CA VAL A 6 10.75 5.09 -16.18
C VAL A 6 10.98 6.48 -15.61
N THR A 7 12.23 6.84 -15.30
CA THR A 7 12.58 8.09 -14.61
C THR A 7 12.69 9.29 -15.54
N GLY A 8 13.00 9.06 -16.80
CA GLY A 8 13.34 10.08 -17.79
C GLY A 8 14.85 10.14 -18.04
N VAL A 9 15.22 10.94 -18.99
CA VAL A 9 16.59 11.04 -19.51
C VAL A 9 16.89 12.50 -19.91
N SER A 10 18.13 12.93 -19.75
CA SER A 10 18.59 14.21 -20.32
C SER A 10 19.00 14.00 -21.77
N ILE A 11 18.42 14.80 -22.65
CA ILE A 11 18.69 14.80 -24.09
C ILE A 11 19.41 16.09 -24.45
N PHE A 12 20.48 16.00 -25.24
CA PHE A 12 21.15 17.18 -25.75
C PHE A 12 20.31 17.84 -26.83
N ASN A 13 19.84 19.06 -26.56
CA ASN A 13 19.12 19.87 -27.54
C ASN A 13 20.16 20.61 -28.40
N GLN A 14 20.18 20.31 -29.71
CA GLN A 14 21.15 20.89 -30.65
C GLN A 14 20.88 22.39 -30.91
N GLU A 15 19.64 22.84 -30.81
CA GLU A 15 19.27 24.24 -31.03
C GLU A 15 19.71 25.11 -29.85
N THR A 16 19.39 24.69 -28.61
CA THR A 16 19.75 25.41 -27.38
C THR A 16 21.16 25.10 -26.90
N ARG A 17 21.83 24.05 -27.47
CA ARG A 17 23.13 23.51 -27.06
C ARG A 17 23.20 23.20 -25.57
N LYS A 18 22.09 22.75 -24.99
CA LYS A 18 21.98 22.37 -23.57
C LYS A 18 21.38 20.99 -23.44
N PHE A 19 21.66 20.33 -22.30
CA PHE A 19 20.94 19.15 -21.91
C PHE A 19 19.58 19.55 -21.33
N GLU A 20 18.53 18.95 -21.86
CA GLU A 20 17.15 19.17 -21.42
C GLU A 20 16.59 17.86 -20.86
N PHE A 21 16.02 17.92 -19.68
CA PHE A 21 15.40 16.75 -19.05
C PHE A 21 14.08 16.41 -19.74
N ARG A 22 13.99 15.23 -20.30
CA ARG A 22 12.76 14.64 -20.80
C ARG A 22 12.18 13.72 -19.73
N ALA A 23 11.05 14.14 -19.15
CA ALA A 23 10.37 13.43 -18.08
C ALA A 23 9.92 12.03 -18.52
N GLY A 24 10.17 11.03 -17.67
CA GLY A 24 9.62 9.68 -17.81
C GLY A 24 8.22 9.55 -17.23
N PRO A 25 7.56 8.40 -17.44
CA PRO A 25 6.20 8.13 -16.94
C PRO A 25 6.05 8.29 -15.42
N ILE A 26 7.12 8.11 -14.65
CA ILE A 26 7.11 8.24 -13.18
C ILE A 26 6.72 9.64 -12.71
N MET A 27 6.85 10.66 -13.57
CA MET A 27 6.47 12.04 -13.26
C MET A 27 4.95 12.28 -13.30
N GLY A 28 4.15 11.23 -13.54
CA GLY A 28 2.70 11.28 -13.39
C GLY A 28 2.26 11.22 -11.93
N GLN A 29 1.01 11.58 -11.64
CA GLN A 29 0.45 11.55 -10.29
C GLN A 29 0.00 10.14 -9.87
N ILE A 30 -0.64 9.41 -10.79
CA ILE A 30 -1.07 8.02 -10.61
C ILE A 30 -0.39 7.18 -11.69
N ILE A 31 0.43 6.25 -11.27
CA ILE A 31 1.23 5.40 -12.15
C ILE A 31 0.71 3.98 -12.06
N LEU A 32 0.39 3.38 -13.19
CA LEU A 32 0.15 1.95 -13.31
C LEU A 32 1.43 1.29 -13.85
N ALA A 33 2.11 0.54 -12.99
CA ALA A 33 3.26 -0.29 -13.37
C ALA A 33 2.77 -1.73 -13.57
N ASP A 34 2.32 -2.00 -14.79
CA ASP A 34 1.78 -3.30 -15.14
C ASP A 34 2.90 -4.34 -15.28
N GLU A 35 2.67 -5.56 -14.76
CA GLU A 35 3.61 -6.67 -14.78
C GLU A 35 5.04 -6.29 -14.32
N VAL A 36 5.14 -5.64 -13.17
CA VAL A 36 6.42 -5.13 -12.63
C VAL A 36 7.49 -6.22 -12.49
N ASN A 37 7.10 -7.49 -12.33
CA ASN A 37 7.99 -8.64 -12.29
C ASN A 37 8.65 -8.98 -13.64
N ARG A 38 8.22 -8.40 -14.77
CA ARG A 38 8.90 -8.49 -16.07
C ARG A 38 9.98 -7.40 -16.25
N ALA A 39 9.98 -6.38 -15.44
CA ALA A 39 11.02 -5.36 -15.46
C ALA A 39 12.32 -5.89 -14.86
N THR A 40 13.46 -5.44 -15.39
CA THR A 40 14.78 -5.80 -14.83
C THR A 40 14.91 -5.32 -13.37
N PRO A 41 15.75 -5.96 -12.54
CA PRO A 41 15.96 -5.53 -11.16
C PRO A 41 16.41 -4.07 -11.02
N LYS A 42 17.16 -3.55 -11.98
CA LYS A 42 17.56 -2.13 -12.01
C LYS A 42 16.38 -1.20 -12.22
N THR A 43 15.46 -1.57 -13.11
CA THR A 43 14.23 -0.79 -13.38
C THR A 43 13.27 -0.84 -12.17
N GLN A 44 13.12 -2.03 -11.56
CA GLN A 44 12.35 -2.19 -10.32
C GLN A 44 12.93 -1.31 -9.19
N ALA A 45 14.25 -1.30 -9.01
CA ALA A 45 14.91 -0.48 -8.00
C ALA A 45 14.66 1.01 -8.22
N ALA A 46 14.74 1.51 -9.46
CA ALA A 46 14.46 2.92 -9.78
C ALA A 46 13.00 3.30 -9.47
N LEU A 47 12.03 2.44 -9.80
CA LEU A 47 10.62 2.65 -9.45
C LEU A 47 10.42 2.72 -7.93
N LEU A 48 10.99 1.78 -7.19
CA LEU A 48 10.84 1.68 -5.75
C LEU A 48 11.55 2.82 -5.00
N GLU A 49 12.68 3.29 -5.51
CA GLU A 49 13.37 4.47 -4.98
C GLU A 49 12.50 5.72 -5.16
N ALA A 50 11.98 5.94 -6.35
CA ALA A 50 11.07 7.05 -6.63
C ALA A 50 9.81 7.02 -5.74
N MET A 51 9.26 5.82 -5.46
CA MET A 51 8.12 5.65 -4.55
C MET A 51 8.45 6.06 -3.12
N GLU A 52 9.64 5.75 -2.63
CA GLU A 52 10.06 6.04 -1.26
C GLU A 52 10.48 7.49 -1.07
N GLU A 53 11.39 7.96 -1.94
CA GLU A 53 11.99 9.28 -1.85
C GLU A 53 11.09 10.41 -2.34
N ARG A 54 10.02 10.07 -3.11
CA ARG A 54 9.13 11.06 -3.74
C ARG A 54 9.85 12.04 -4.67
N GLN A 55 10.94 11.60 -5.25
CA GLN A 55 11.79 12.33 -6.19
C GLN A 55 12.55 11.37 -7.09
N VAL A 56 13.08 11.88 -8.20
CA VAL A 56 14.02 11.16 -9.06
C VAL A 56 15.26 12.04 -9.29
N THR A 57 16.44 11.43 -9.38
CA THR A 57 17.68 12.13 -9.68
C THR A 57 18.19 11.67 -11.04
N VAL A 58 18.35 12.61 -11.97
CA VAL A 58 18.86 12.36 -13.32
C VAL A 58 20.01 13.32 -13.57
N ASP A 59 21.18 12.79 -13.92
CA ASP A 59 22.42 13.55 -14.20
C ASP A 59 22.77 14.58 -13.11
N GLY A 60 22.62 14.16 -11.83
CA GLY A 60 22.93 15.00 -10.67
C GLY A 60 21.85 16.04 -10.33
N THR A 61 20.79 16.13 -11.10
CA THR A 61 19.65 17.04 -10.82
C THR A 61 18.48 16.26 -10.22
N THR A 62 17.96 16.71 -9.10
CA THR A 62 16.83 16.08 -8.41
C THR A 62 15.52 16.77 -8.78
N TYR A 63 14.55 15.96 -9.22
CA TYR A 63 13.21 16.38 -9.63
C TYR A 63 12.18 15.81 -8.65
N PRO A 64 11.44 16.64 -7.89
CA PRO A 64 10.39 16.17 -7.00
C PRO A 64 9.22 15.61 -7.80
N LEU A 65 8.62 14.51 -7.30
CA LEU A 65 7.42 13.94 -7.90
C LEU A 65 6.17 14.77 -7.55
N PRO A 66 5.16 14.81 -8.45
CA PRO A 66 3.94 15.59 -8.24
C PRO A 66 3.11 15.05 -7.06
N LYS A 67 2.25 15.88 -6.50
CA LYS A 67 1.32 15.50 -5.44
C LYS A 67 -0.12 15.60 -5.95
N PRO A 68 -0.99 14.62 -5.62
CA PRO A 68 -0.70 13.36 -4.95
C PRO A 68 0.15 12.45 -5.83
N PHE A 69 0.90 11.52 -5.26
CA PHE A 69 1.66 10.52 -5.99
C PHE A 69 1.33 9.13 -5.48
N MET A 70 0.95 8.22 -6.38
CA MET A 70 0.61 6.84 -6.08
C MET A 70 1.04 5.92 -7.22
N VAL A 71 1.61 4.77 -6.86
CA VAL A 71 1.94 3.70 -7.80
C VAL A 71 1.04 2.49 -7.51
N LEU A 72 0.40 2.01 -8.55
CA LEU A 72 -0.30 0.74 -8.62
C LEU A 72 0.59 -0.21 -9.42
N ALA A 73 1.08 -1.28 -8.79
CA ALA A 73 1.88 -2.27 -9.47
C ALA A 73 1.12 -3.60 -9.55
N THR A 74 1.13 -4.23 -10.71
CA THR A 74 0.59 -5.57 -10.87
C THR A 74 1.71 -6.60 -10.98
N GLN A 75 1.43 -7.82 -10.55
CA GLN A 75 2.27 -8.99 -10.77
C GLN A 75 1.39 -10.12 -11.31
N ASN A 76 1.84 -10.77 -12.39
CA ASN A 76 1.20 -11.98 -12.86
C ASN A 76 1.89 -13.19 -12.20
N PRO A 77 1.22 -13.94 -11.32
CA PRO A 77 1.84 -15.06 -10.61
C PRO A 77 2.03 -16.31 -11.48
N ILE A 78 1.42 -16.37 -12.66
CA ILE A 78 1.39 -17.58 -13.52
C ILE A 78 2.65 -17.69 -14.39
N GLU A 79 3.34 -16.59 -14.64
CA GLU A 79 4.51 -16.56 -15.51
C GLU A 79 5.80 -16.76 -14.70
N TYR A 80 6.48 -17.88 -14.95
CA TYR A 80 7.76 -18.21 -14.33
C TYR A 80 8.96 -17.88 -15.24
N GLU A 81 8.79 -17.94 -16.56
CA GLU A 81 9.87 -17.72 -17.52
C GLU A 81 10.03 -16.22 -17.85
N GLY A 82 11.28 -15.71 -17.74
CA GLY A 82 11.59 -14.32 -18.05
C GLY A 82 11.13 -13.29 -17.00
N THR A 83 10.77 -13.73 -15.78
CA THR A 83 10.37 -12.82 -14.71
C THR A 83 11.44 -12.67 -13.63
N PHE A 84 11.47 -11.50 -13.01
CA PHE A 84 12.30 -11.16 -11.86
C PHE A 84 11.39 -10.86 -10.67
N PRO A 85 11.14 -11.84 -9.79
CA PRO A 85 10.30 -11.60 -8.62
C PRO A 85 10.90 -10.50 -7.75
N LEU A 86 10.04 -9.63 -7.24
CA LEU A 86 10.47 -8.61 -6.28
C LEU A 86 10.91 -9.28 -4.98
N PRO A 87 12.13 -8.99 -4.49
CA PRO A 87 12.56 -9.43 -3.17
C PRO A 87 11.61 -8.94 -2.07
N GLU A 88 11.47 -9.72 -0.98
CA GLU A 88 10.58 -9.40 0.13
C GLU A 88 10.85 -8.03 0.75
N ALA A 89 12.12 -7.62 0.86
CA ALA A 89 12.51 -6.29 1.34
C ALA A 89 12.00 -5.15 0.45
N GLN A 90 11.78 -5.41 -0.84
CA GLN A 90 11.20 -4.45 -1.78
C GLN A 90 9.67 -4.44 -1.71
N LEU A 91 9.05 -5.59 -1.45
CA LEU A 91 7.60 -5.68 -1.24
C LEU A 91 7.15 -4.88 0.00
N ASP A 92 7.97 -4.76 1.04
CA ASP A 92 7.69 -3.97 2.25
C ASP A 92 7.46 -2.47 1.96
N ARG A 93 7.89 -1.97 0.78
CA ARG A 93 7.66 -0.57 0.35
C ARG A 93 6.23 -0.30 -0.14
N PHE A 94 5.50 -1.34 -0.56
CA PHE A 94 4.09 -1.20 -0.96
C PHE A 94 3.20 -1.08 0.28
N LEU A 95 2.23 -0.18 0.25
CA LEU A 95 1.33 0.09 1.37
C LEU A 95 0.47 -1.13 1.70
N LEU A 96 -0.11 -1.74 0.68
CA LEU A 96 -0.95 -2.95 0.79
C LEU A 96 -0.88 -3.78 -0.48
N ARG A 97 -1.21 -5.07 -0.36
CA ARG A 97 -1.34 -6.02 -1.46
C ARG A 97 -2.79 -6.51 -1.53
N VAL A 98 -3.36 -6.45 -2.74
CA VAL A 98 -4.73 -6.91 -3.01
C VAL A 98 -4.67 -8.05 -4.02
N ARG A 99 -5.52 -9.05 -3.85
CA ARG A 99 -5.74 -10.13 -4.82
C ARG A 99 -7.11 -9.93 -5.45
N LEU A 100 -7.17 -9.88 -6.78
CA LEU A 100 -8.43 -9.65 -7.48
C LEU A 100 -9.28 -10.93 -7.58
N GLY A 101 -8.66 -12.10 -7.71
CA GLY A 101 -9.37 -13.35 -7.94
C GLY A 101 -10.05 -13.41 -9.32
N TYR A 102 -10.93 -14.37 -9.50
CA TYR A 102 -11.78 -14.49 -10.69
C TYR A 102 -13.15 -13.86 -10.44
N PRO A 103 -13.78 -13.25 -11.46
CA PRO A 103 -15.15 -12.78 -11.35
C PRO A 103 -16.12 -13.97 -11.19
N SER A 104 -17.24 -13.72 -10.55
CA SER A 104 -18.37 -14.65 -10.56
C SER A 104 -19.01 -14.73 -11.96
N PRO A 105 -19.74 -15.80 -12.31
CA PRO A 105 -20.41 -15.92 -13.62
C PRO A 105 -21.30 -14.72 -13.96
N THR A 106 -21.96 -14.15 -12.95
CA THR A 106 -22.81 -12.96 -13.13
C THR A 106 -21.99 -11.70 -13.44
N GLU A 107 -20.84 -11.55 -12.80
CA GLU A 107 -19.92 -10.44 -13.07
C GLU A 107 -19.27 -10.59 -14.43
N GLU A 108 -18.88 -11.81 -14.81
CA GLU A 108 -18.33 -12.11 -16.13
C GLU A 108 -19.32 -11.79 -17.25
N MET A 109 -20.61 -12.14 -17.07
CA MET A 109 -21.67 -11.73 -18.00
C MET A 109 -21.80 -10.20 -18.11
N ARG A 110 -21.66 -9.48 -17.00
CA ARG A 110 -21.65 -8.01 -17.02
C ARG A 110 -20.45 -7.44 -17.79
N VAL A 111 -19.28 -8.06 -17.67
CA VAL A 111 -18.08 -7.67 -18.44
C VAL A 111 -18.34 -7.84 -19.93
N LEU A 112 -18.89 -8.98 -20.37
CA LEU A 112 -19.24 -9.24 -21.77
C LEU A 112 -20.21 -8.18 -22.31
N ASN A 113 -21.30 -7.93 -21.60
CA ASN A 113 -22.31 -6.95 -21.99
C ASN A 113 -21.73 -5.52 -22.06
N ALA A 114 -20.88 -5.15 -21.11
CA ALA A 114 -20.28 -3.82 -21.05
C ALA A 114 -19.28 -3.54 -22.19
N GLN A 115 -18.68 -4.58 -22.74
CA GLN A 115 -17.71 -4.47 -23.85
C GLN A 115 -18.32 -4.73 -25.23
N GLN A 116 -19.64 -4.99 -25.33
CA GLN A 116 -20.29 -5.39 -26.57
C GLN A 116 -20.15 -4.33 -27.70
N ILE A 117 -20.22 -3.05 -27.38
CA ILE A 117 -20.21 -1.97 -28.36
C ILE A 117 -18.97 -1.08 -28.20
N GLN A 118 -18.63 -0.69 -26.98
CA GLN A 118 -17.55 0.25 -26.66
C GLN A 118 -16.88 -0.15 -25.36
N HIS A 119 -15.56 0.01 -25.30
CA HIS A 119 -14.83 -0.29 -24.06
C HIS A 119 -15.21 0.72 -22.96
N PRO A 120 -15.59 0.27 -21.74
CA PRO A 120 -16.07 1.17 -20.69
C PRO A 120 -15.10 2.30 -20.30
N ILE A 121 -13.79 2.10 -20.52
CA ILE A 121 -12.75 3.09 -20.21
C ILE A 121 -12.91 4.37 -21.07
N GLU A 122 -13.47 4.24 -22.26
CA GLU A 122 -13.65 5.38 -23.18
C GLU A 122 -14.73 6.38 -22.69
N GLY A 123 -15.65 5.90 -21.83
CA GLY A 123 -16.68 6.71 -21.18
C GLY A 123 -16.23 7.36 -19.86
N LEU A 124 -15.01 7.10 -19.38
CA LEU A 124 -14.55 7.63 -18.11
C LEU A 124 -14.13 9.09 -18.24
N GLY A 125 -14.69 9.93 -17.37
CA GLY A 125 -14.30 11.33 -17.20
C GLY A 125 -13.71 11.61 -15.82
N SER A 126 -13.21 12.83 -15.62
CA SER A 126 -12.73 13.27 -14.30
C SER A 126 -13.89 13.38 -13.32
N VAL A 127 -13.81 12.68 -12.18
CA VAL A 127 -14.83 12.66 -11.12
C VAL A 127 -14.45 13.51 -9.91
N VAL A 128 -13.16 13.86 -9.75
CA VAL A 128 -12.65 14.65 -8.63
C VAL A 128 -11.46 15.51 -9.08
N LYS A 129 -11.35 16.71 -8.52
CA LYS A 129 -10.21 17.59 -8.75
C LYS A 129 -9.05 17.23 -7.81
N VAL A 130 -7.82 17.37 -8.28
CA VAL A 130 -6.59 17.12 -7.49
C VAL A 130 -6.62 17.88 -6.15
N LYS A 131 -7.07 19.14 -6.15
CA LYS A 131 -7.18 19.97 -4.94
C LYS A 131 -8.09 19.33 -3.87
N ASP A 132 -9.22 18.76 -4.30
CA ASP A 132 -10.19 18.15 -3.39
C ASP A 132 -9.63 16.82 -2.82
N LEU A 133 -8.93 16.04 -3.63
CA LEU A 133 -8.23 14.84 -3.18
C LEU A 133 -7.13 15.17 -2.16
N LEU A 134 -6.33 16.20 -2.39
CA LEU A 134 -5.30 16.63 -1.43
C LEU A 134 -5.92 17.10 -0.10
N LYS A 135 -7.06 17.80 -0.16
CA LYS A 135 -7.82 18.21 1.02
C LYS A 135 -8.33 16.98 1.79
N ALA A 136 -8.89 16.00 1.10
CA ALA A 136 -9.35 14.74 1.72
C ALA A 136 -8.18 13.99 2.38
N ILE A 137 -7.02 13.89 1.73
CA ILE A 137 -5.82 13.26 2.31
C ILE A 137 -5.40 13.98 3.60
N ALA A 138 -5.46 15.31 3.64
CA ALA A 138 -5.13 16.08 4.84
C ALA A 138 -6.14 15.84 5.97
N GLN A 139 -7.42 15.73 5.68
CA GLN A 139 -8.48 15.43 6.66
C GLN A 139 -8.35 14.01 7.22
N ILE A 140 -8.09 13.00 6.37
CA ILE A 140 -7.90 11.60 6.80
C ILE A 140 -6.78 11.48 7.82
N ARG A 141 -5.72 12.25 7.70
CA ARG A 141 -4.60 12.25 8.67
C ARG A 141 -4.99 12.73 10.07
N GLN A 142 -6.13 13.41 10.20
CA GLN A 142 -6.64 13.90 11.49
C GLN A 142 -7.60 12.91 12.16
N VAL A 143 -7.98 11.80 11.49
CA VAL A 143 -8.79 10.75 12.08
C VAL A 143 -8.08 10.20 13.31
N TYR A 144 -8.77 10.21 14.43
CA TYR A 144 -8.19 9.86 15.73
C TYR A 144 -7.89 8.36 15.85
N VAL A 145 -6.72 8.04 16.37
CA VAL A 145 -6.32 6.65 16.69
C VAL A 145 -5.98 6.61 18.18
N SER A 146 -6.83 5.96 18.96
CA SER A 146 -6.64 5.88 20.41
C SER A 146 -5.35 5.14 20.79
N PRO A 147 -4.74 5.44 21.95
CA PRO A 147 -3.56 4.71 22.45
C PRO A 147 -3.80 3.19 22.56
N ALA A 148 -5.04 2.77 22.83
CA ALA A 148 -5.42 1.36 22.88
C ALA A 148 -5.32 0.69 21.50
N VAL A 149 -5.82 1.35 20.45
CA VAL A 149 -5.71 0.87 19.06
C VAL A 149 -4.26 0.92 18.58
N GLN A 150 -3.49 1.93 18.97
CA GLN A 150 -2.04 1.99 18.64
C GLN A 150 -1.29 0.80 19.25
N ARG A 151 -1.54 0.48 20.52
CA ARG A 151 -0.97 -0.71 21.19
C ARG A 151 -1.39 -2.00 20.48
N TYR A 152 -2.66 -2.11 20.07
CA TYR A 152 -3.14 -3.26 19.31
C TYR A 152 -2.41 -3.45 17.98
N ILE A 153 -2.17 -2.37 17.23
CA ILE A 153 -1.36 -2.42 16.00
C ILE A 153 0.05 -2.93 16.30
N ILE A 154 0.69 -2.41 17.36
CA ILE A 154 2.06 -2.81 17.75
C ILE A 154 2.07 -4.27 18.19
N ASP A 155 1.06 -4.73 18.95
CA ASP A 155 0.93 -6.13 19.37
C ASP A 155 0.78 -7.07 18.17
N LEU A 156 -0.11 -6.76 17.22
CA LEU A 156 -0.26 -7.54 15.99
C LEU A 156 1.06 -7.69 15.22
N VAL A 157 1.75 -6.58 14.99
CA VAL A 157 3.04 -6.59 14.30
C VAL A 157 4.11 -7.33 15.12
N GLY A 158 4.13 -7.15 16.44
CA GLY A 158 5.01 -7.87 17.37
C GLY A 158 4.83 -9.39 17.30
N ARG A 159 3.59 -9.86 17.27
CA ARG A 159 3.25 -11.28 17.14
C ARG A 159 3.77 -11.90 15.83
N THR A 160 3.82 -11.14 14.72
CA THR A 160 4.43 -11.65 13.49
C THR A 160 5.92 -11.98 13.67
N ARG A 161 6.63 -11.27 14.57
CA ARG A 161 8.06 -11.48 14.87
C ARG A 161 8.32 -12.61 15.88
N GLN A 162 7.28 -12.98 16.64
CA GLN A 162 7.36 -14.01 17.70
C GLN A 162 6.81 -15.36 17.25
N SER A 163 6.09 -15.40 16.12
CA SER A 163 5.50 -16.62 15.60
C SER A 163 6.56 -17.59 15.10
N GLY A 164 6.52 -18.85 15.54
CA GLY A 164 7.39 -19.94 15.05
C GLY A 164 7.19 -20.29 13.57
N ASP A 165 6.05 -19.89 12.98
CA ASP A 165 5.74 -20.09 11.57
C ASP A 165 6.28 -18.99 10.66
N VAL A 166 6.86 -17.95 11.25
CA VAL A 166 7.44 -16.80 10.56
C VAL A 166 8.95 -16.80 10.73
N TYR A 167 9.68 -16.80 9.62
CA TYR A 167 11.13 -16.64 9.60
C TYR A 167 11.54 -15.17 9.80
N LEU A 168 10.84 -14.25 9.14
CA LEU A 168 11.05 -12.81 9.29
C LEU A 168 9.68 -12.12 9.42
N GLY A 169 9.45 -11.47 10.56
CA GLY A 169 8.23 -10.73 10.84
C GLY A 169 8.23 -9.33 10.22
N ALA A 170 7.06 -8.69 10.25
CA ALA A 170 6.88 -7.37 9.66
C ALA A 170 7.72 -6.28 10.34
N SER A 171 8.26 -5.37 9.53
CA SER A 171 9.02 -4.20 9.98
C SER A 171 8.11 -3.14 10.62
N PRO A 172 8.66 -2.08 11.25
CA PRO A 172 7.87 -0.93 11.71
C PRO A 172 7.06 -0.24 10.60
N ARG A 173 7.42 -0.41 9.31
CA ARG A 173 6.60 0.02 8.17
C ARG A 173 5.22 -0.64 8.18
N GLY A 174 5.11 -1.90 8.62
CA GLY A 174 3.83 -2.58 8.81
C GLY A 174 2.93 -1.88 9.83
N SER A 175 3.49 -1.45 10.96
CA SER A 175 2.72 -0.67 11.96
C SER A 175 2.23 0.66 11.40
N LEU A 176 3.10 1.41 10.71
CA LEU A 176 2.74 2.67 10.06
C LEU A 176 1.70 2.48 8.95
N ALA A 177 1.81 1.39 8.20
CA ALA A 177 0.84 1.05 7.15
C ALA A 177 -0.54 0.75 7.74
N LEU A 178 -0.63 -0.08 8.79
CA LEU A 178 -1.90 -0.34 9.50
C LEU A 178 -2.50 0.93 10.09
N PHE A 179 -1.67 1.78 10.70
CA PHE A 179 -2.13 3.06 11.26
C PHE A 179 -2.77 3.94 10.18
N ARG A 180 -2.09 4.15 9.06
CA ARG A 180 -2.57 5.03 7.97
C ARG A 180 -3.76 4.45 7.22
N THR A 181 -3.75 3.15 6.94
CA THR A 181 -4.86 2.48 6.26
C THR A 181 -6.09 2.38 7.16
N GLY A 182 -5.89 2.20 8.47
CA GLY A 182 -6.96 2.26 9.48
C GLY A 182 -7.65 3.62 9.50
N GLN A 183 -6.89 4.72 9.48
CA GLN A 183 -7.44 6.08 9.38
C GLN A 183 -8.27 6.26 8.10
N ALA A 184 -7.74 5.80 6.95
CA ALA A 184 -8.44 5.89 5.68
C ALA A 184 -9.73 5.06 5.68
N ARG A 185 -9.71 3.83 6.23
CA ARG A 185 -10.89 2.98 6.33
C ARG A 185 -11.98 3.60 7.22
N ALA A 186 -11.60 4.14 8.38
CA ALA A 186 -12.53 4.81 9.27
C ALA A 186 -13.21 6.01 8.59
N ALA A 187 -12.43 6.85 7.90
CA ALA A 187 -12.94 7.98 7.13
C ALA A 187 -13.90 7.56 6.01
N LEU A 188 -13.57 6.50 5.25
CA LEU A 188 -14.45 5.95 4.21
C LEU A 188 -15.80 5.44 4.77
N GLN A 189 -15.84 5.08 6.06
CA GLN A 189 -17.07 4.70 6.77
C GLN A 189 -17.71 5.87 7.51
N GLY A 190 -17.30 7.11 7.26
CA GLY A 190 -17.84 8.32 7.85
C GLY A 190 -17.50 8.53 9.32
N ARG A 191 -16.45 7.85 9.85
CA ARG A 191 -16.02 7.96 11.24
C ARG A 191 -14.80 8.87 11.38
N ASP A 192 -14.71 9.56 12.51
CA ASP A 192 -13.60 10.42 12.91
C ASP A 192 -12.56 9.68 13.79
N HIS A 193 -12.77 8.40 14.07
CA HIS A 193 -11.89 7.55 14.86
C HIS A 193 -11.76 6.13 14.30
N VAL A 194 -10.62 5.50 14.55
CA VAL A 194 -10.29 4.13 14.14
C VAL A 194 -10.76 3.13 15.19
N LEU A 195 -11.41 2.07 14.72
CA LEU A 195 -11.81 0.91 15.54
C LEU A 195 -10.83 -0.26 15.37
N PRO A 196 -10.71 -1.16 16.35
CA PRO A 196 -9.93 -2.39 16.19
C PRO A 196 -10.33 -3.23 14.97
N ASP A 197 -11.62 -3.23 14.61
CA ASP A 197 -12.11 -3.96 13.45
C ASP A 197 -11.63 -3.40 12.11
N ASP A 198 -11.29 -2.12 12.04
CA ASP A 198 -10.63 -1.54 10.87
C ASP A 198 -9.25 -2.15 10.67
N ILE A 199 -8.52 -2.30 11.79
CA ILE A 199 -7.17 -2.88 11.78
C ILE A 199 -7.21 -4.37 11.42
N LYS A 200 -8.17 -5.13 11.98
CA LYS A 200 -8.36 -6.55 11.65
C LYS A 200 -8.63 -6.76 10.16
N ALA A 201 -9.54 -5.97 9.59
CA ALA A 201 -9.90 -6.05 8.18
C ALA A 201 -8.73 -5.75 7.23
N LEU A 202 -7.77 -4.93 7.68
CA LEU A 202 -6.61 -4.51 6.90
C LEU A 202 -5.35 -5.33 7.18
N ALA A 203 -5.35 -6.17 8.23
CA ALA A 203 -4.16 -6.89 8.66
C ALA A 203 -3.57 -7.77 7.55
N VAL A 204 -4.39 -8.56 6.86
CA VAL A 204 -3.91 -9.44 5.78
C VAL A 204 -3.41 -8.66 4.58
N PRO A 205 -4.16 -7.71 3.99
CA PRO A 205 -3.65 -6.90 2.87
C PRO A 205 -2.37 -6.13 3.21
N VAL A 206 -2.20 -5.71 4.46
CA VAL A 206 -1.05 -4.90 4.89
C VAL A 206 0.12 -5.76 5.35
N LEU A 207 -0.08 -6.85 6.08
CA LEU A 207 1.02 -7.63 6.68
C LEU A 207 1.40 -8.87 5.88
N GLY A 208 0.48 -9.46 5.09
CA GLY A 208 0.71 -10.73 4.40
C GLY A 208 1.86 -10.73 3.40
N HIS A 209 2.22 -9.57 2.84
CA HIS A 209 3.38 -9.42 1.95
C HIS A 209 4.64 -8.92 2.67
N ARG A 210 4.59 -8.72 3.99
CA ARG A 210 5.67 -8.21 4.82
C ARG A 210 6.29 -9.27 5.74
N ILE A 211 5.78 -10.49 5.70
CA ILE A 211 6.32 -11.59 6.49
C ILE A 211 6.88 -12.67 5.59
N ILE A 212 7.97 -13.30 6.02
CA ILE A 212 8.55 -14.46 5.37
C ILE A 212 8.18 -15.68 6.17
N VAL A 213 7.47 -16.60 5.53
CA VAL A 213 7.06 -17.87 6.14
C VAL A 213 8.27 -18.76 6.38
N SER A 214 8.33 -19.44 7.55
CA SER A 214 9.42 -20.36 7.88
C SER A 214 9.42 -21.59 6.95
N PRO A 215 10.58 -22.23 6.70
CA PRO A 215 10.65 -23.43 5.88
C PRO A 215 9.71 -24.56 6.39
N ALA A 216 9.64 -24.74 7.70
CA ALA A 216 8.77 -25.75 8.32
C ALA A 216 7.28 -25.44 8.09
N ALA A 217 6.88 -24.19 8.12
CA ALA A 217 5.50 -23.78 7.85
C ALA A 217 5.17 -23.90 6.34
N ARG A 218 6.13 -23.62 5.44
CA ARG A 218 5.96 -23.84 3.98
C ARG A 218 5.72 -25.33 3.66
N LEU A 219 6.43 -26.24 4.32
CA LEU A 219 6.21 -27.69 4.15
C LEU A 219 4.81 -28.14 4.61
N ARG A 220 4.17 -27.38 5.51
CA ARG A 220 2.77 -27.56 5.93
C ARG A 220 1.78 -26.77 5.08
N GLU A 221 2.22 -26.20 3.97
CA GLU A 221 1.41 -25.39 3.05
C GLU A 221 0.75 -24.15 3.70
N LEU A 222 1.33 -23.66 4.81
CA LEU A 222 0.84 -22.44 5.44
C LEU A 222 1.24 -21.22 4.63
N SER A 223 0.24 -20.41 4.25
CA SER A 223 0.46 -19.15 3.58
C SER A 223 0.66 -18.00 4.56
N ALA A 224 1.38 -16.96 4.15
CA ALA A 224 1.54 -15.75 4.93
C ALA A 224 0.19 -15.12 5.33
N ASP A 225 -0.78 -15.12 4.42
CA ASP A 225 -2.12 -14.57 4.65
C ASP A 225 -2.84 -15.35 5.78
N ARG A 226 -2.72 -16.69 5.79
CA ARG A 226 -3.30 -17.54 6.84
C ARG A 226 -2.65 -17.30 8.19
N ILE A 227 -1.32 -17.22 8.24
CA ILE A 227 -0.59 -16.92 9.49
C ILE A 227 -1.03 -15.58 10.07
N VAL A 228 -1.18 -14.54 9.24
CA VAL A 228 -1.68 -13.24 9.70
C VAL A 228 -3.11 -13.33 10.20
N GLN A 229 -3.99 -14.09 9.55
CA GLN A 229 -5.37 -14.32 10.02
C GLN A 229 -5.39 -14.99 11.41
N GLU A 230 -4.56 -16.01 11.64
CA GLU A 230 -4.45 -16.70 12.91
C GLU A 230 -3.93 -15.77 14.02
N ILE A 231 -2.93 -14.92 13.71
CA ILE A 231 -2.43 -13.88 14.62
C ILE A 231 -3.54 -12.90 15.01
N VAL A 232 -4.31 -12.41 14.03
CA VAL A 232 -5.44 -11.49 14.27
C VAL A 232 -6.52 -12.14 15.12
N TYR A 233 -6.83 -13.40 14.86
CA TYR A 233 -7.83 -14.15 15.62
C TYR A 233 -7.41 -14.37 17.08
N ALA A 234 -6.13 -14.66 17.32
CA ALA A 234 -5.58 -14.92 18.65
C ALA A 234 -5.24 -13.63 19.45
N ALA A 235 -5.21 -12.48 18.79
CA ALA A 235 -4.85 -11.23 19.45
C ALA A 235 -6.03 -10.68 20.29
N PRO A 236 -5.83 -10.32 21.57
CA PRO A 236 -6.86 -9.72 22.40
C PRO A 236 -7.25 -8.36 21.85
N VAL A 237 -8.55 -8.12 21.73
CA VAL A 237 -9.09 -6.85 21.21
C VAL A 237 -9.14 -5.83 22.34
N PRO A 238 -8.61 -4.61 22.15
CA PRO A 238 -8.73 -3.56 23.15
C PRO A 238 -10.21 -3.15 23.32
N GLY A 239 -10.70 -3.13 24.55
CA GLY A 239 -12.08 -2.73 24.86
C GLY A 239 -12.93 -3.77 25.55
N GLY A 240 -12.42 -4.99 25.83
CA GLY A 240 -13.10 -5.99 26.65
C GLY A 240 -13.26 -5.60 28.12
N ASP A 241 -12.46 -4.65 28.63
CA ASP A 241 -12.50 -4.15 29.99
C ASP A 241 -12.71 -2.63 30.02
N TYR A 242 -13.85 -2.15 29.53
CA TYR A 242 -14.28 -0.79 29.82
C TYR A 242 -14.82 -0.73 31.26
N GLN A 243 -13.95 -0.70 32.25
CA GLN A 243 -14.29 -0.09 33.54
C GLN A 243 -14.34 1.41 33.31
N ALA A 244 -15.55 1.95 33.30
CA ALA A 244 -15.81 3.38 33.28
C ALA A 244 -15.10 4.01 34.49
N SER A 245 -13.93 4.62 34.30
CA SER A 245 -13.31 5.48 35.29
C SER A 245 -14.13 6.77 35.32
N THR A 246 -15.19 6.77 36.14
CA THR A 246 -15.93 7.95 36.55
C THR A 246 -15.04 8.78 37.45
N GLN A 247 -14.11 9.56 36.91
CA GLN A 247 -13.50 10.65 37.65
C GLN A 247 -14.50 11.81 37.69
N LYS A 248 -15.25 11.84 38.78
CA LYS A 248 -15.92 13.07 39.25
C LYS A 248 -14.84 14.05 39.67
N GLU A 249 -14.46 14.97 38.81
CA GLU A 249 -13.79 16.19 39.23
C GLU A 249 -14.78 17.02 40.05
N LYS A 250 -14.56 17.03 41.37
CA LYS A 250 -15.16 18.01 42.26
C LYS A 250 -14.49 19.36 41.97
N VAL A 251 -15.19 20.22 41.27
CA VAL A 251 -14.87 21.65 41.24
C VAL A 251 -15.22 22.20 42.62
N THR A 252 -14.18 22.49 43.42
CA THR A 252 -14.29 23.28 44.65
C THR A 252 -14.20 24.73 44.26
N VAL A 253 -15.35 25.42 44.30
CA VAL A 253 -15.39 26.89 44.24
C VAL A 253 -15.00 27.42 45.61
N GLN A 254 -13.96 28.20 45.67
CA GLN A 254 -13.72 29.24 46.69
C GLN A 254 -13.52 30.60 46.03
#